data_e0da10f50cdad4c1c6ea595ccf9b005f
#
_entry.id   e0da10f50cdad4c1c6ea595ccf9b005f
#
_cell.length_a   1.000
_cell.length_b   1.000
_cell.length_c   1.000
_cell.angle_alpha   90.00
_cell.angle_beta   90.00
_cell.angle_gamma   90.00
#
_symmetry.space_group_name_H-M   'P 1'
#
loop_
_entity.id
_entity.type
_entity.pdbx_description
1 polymer ?
#
loop_
_entity_poly.entity_id
_entity_poly.type
_entity_poly.pdbx_seq_one_letter_code
_entity_poly.pdbx_strand_id
1 'polypeptide(L)'
;MRITELLTTALFTFAATRSVNAQGSPDPLTLAETLRADIQAGWLAADRPKLEAALKLADRATVLFPKDALLHHYLGYTAYRLVELPTGVSEESKKAYLNQGLEALATANQLSPMADSYILRWSLMGQTITDAGSAMAVVTPMQQELAQATRLGKENPRVWLVNGVGTFFTPPMWGGGPDAALTLLTKAEELFKSDHPGKGMPDWGRAETYAWLGVVHQKLGHVEESRRAYQEALRLEPGFVWVKNGLLPGLEKRIQPFP
;
A
#
# COMPACT_ATOMS: atom_id res chain seq x y z
N MET A 1 35.04 -25.59 80.30
CA MET A 1 34.40 -24.39 80.85
C MET A 1 34.85 -23.16 80.02
N ARG A 2 33.96 -22.38 79.56
CA ARG A 2 33.98 -21.16 78.71
C ARG A 2 33.65 -21.43 77.26
N ILE A 3 32.40 -21.13 76.96
CA ILE A 3 31.75 -20.97 75.69
C ILE A 3 32.18 -19.67 75.12
N THR A 4 32.62 -19.62 73.86
CA THR A 4 32.87 -18.39 73.13
C THR A 4 31.97 -18.37 71.88
N GLU A 5 31.01 -17.45 71.92
CA GLU A 5 30.06 -17.24 70.83
C GLU A 5 30.76 -16.64 69.59
N LEU A 6 30.49 -17.25 68.44
CA LEU A 6 30.84 -16.69 67.11
C LEU A 6 29.61 -16.02 66.51
N LEU A 7 29.62 -14.68 66.51
CA LEU A 7 28.68 -13.84 65.77
C LEU A 7 29.00 -13.91 64.27
N THR A 8 28.10 -14.54 63.48
CA THR A 8 28.19 -14.53 62.05
C THR A 8 27.36 -13.37 61.52
N THR A 9 28.03 -12.34 60.99
CA THR A 9 27.39 -11.21 60.33
C THR A 9 26.98 -11.59 58.91
N ALA A 10 25.67 -11.74 58.65
CA ALA A 10 25.15 -11.96 57.33
C ALA A 10 25.09 -10.63 56.57
N LEU A 11 25.94 -10.47 55.56
CA LEU A 11 25.84 -9.42 54.57
C LEU A 11 24.65 -9.69 53.63
N PHE A 12 23.60 -8.91 53.79
CA PHE A 12 22.54 -8.85 52.78
C PHE A 12 23.03 -7.99 51.61
N THR A 13 23.43 -8.64 50.49
CA THR A 13 23.60 -7.99 49.21
C THR A 13 22.24 -7.71 48.63
N PHE A 14 21.85 -6.43 48.62
CA PHE A 14 20.70 -5.92 47.88
C PHE A 14 21.05 -6.03 46.40
N ALA A 15 20.53 -7.05 45.72
CA ALA A 15 20.51 -7.10 44.27
C ALA A 15 19.53 -6.03 43.80
N ALA A 16 20.07 -4.95 43.24
CA ALA A 16 19.30 -3.94 42.53
C ALA A 16 18.64 -4.62 41.32
N THR A 17 17.38 -4.98 41.46
CA THR A 17 16.54 -5.32 40.31
C THR A 17 16.45 -4.09 39.41
N ARG A 18 17.21 -4.11 38.31
CA ARG A 18 16.97 -3.19 37.20
C ARG A 18 15.51 -3.34 36.81
N SER A 19 14.71 -2.34 37.10
CA SER A 19 13.39 -2.18 36.51
C SER A 19 13.58 -2.15 34.98
N VAL A 20 13.14 -3.23 34.35
CA VAL A 20 12.90 -3.24 32.92
C VAL A 20 11.87 -2.14 32.71
N ASN A 21 12.30 -1.02 32.11
CA ASN A 21 11.38 0.01 31.65
C ASN A 21 10.34 -0.72 30.79
N ALA A 22 9.10 -0.77 31.28
CA ALA A 22 7.95 -1.09 30.47
C ALA A 22 7.88 0.01 29.40
N GLN A 23 8.51 -0.23 28.24
CA GLN A 23 8.16 0.50 27.04
C GLN A 23 6.69 0.18 26.82
N GLY A 24 5.82 1.18 27.08
CA GLY A 24 4.38 1.04 26.87
C GLY A 24 4.16 0.52 25.46
N SER A 25 3.20 -0.40 25.31
CA SER A 25 2.80 -0.87 23.96
C SER A 25 2.60 0.36 23.08
N PRO A 26 3.16 0.39 21.84
CA PRO A 26 3.00 1.53 20.96
C PRO A 26 1.50 1.78 20.75
N ASP A 27 1.09 3.04 20.78
CA ASP A 27 -0.31 3.38 20.53
C ASP A 27 -0.68 3.15 19.05
N PRO A 28 -1.98 2.99 18.71
CA PRO A 28 -2.43 2.67 17.35
C PRO A 28 -1.95 3.68 16.30
N LEU A 29 -1.92 4.97 16.64
CA LEU A 29 -1.49 6.02 15.71
C LEU A 29 0.00 5.91 15.37
N THR A 30 0.85 5.65 16.36
CA THR A 30 2.29 5.40 16.14
C THR A 30 2.53 4.18 15.27
N LEU A 31 1.74 3.10 15.46
CA LEU A 31 1.80 1.92 14.60
C LEU A 31 1.36 2.24 13.17
N ALA A 32 0.28 2.98 12.99
CA ALA A 32 -0.20 3.40 11.68
C ALA A 32 0.85 4.25 10.93
N GLU A 33 1.50 5.21 11.61
CA GLU A 33 2.58 6.02 11.02
C GLU A 33 3.80 5.18 10.63
N THR A 34 4.18 4.23 11.46
CA THR A 34 5.28 3.30 11.17
C THR A 34 4.95 2.43 9.96
N LEU A 35 3.76 1.83 9.93
CA LEU A 35 3.30 1.01 8.81
C LEU A 35 3.25 1.81 7.52
N ARG A 36 2.69 3.02 7.55
CA ARG A 36 2.63 3.93 6.41
C ARG A 36 4.02 4.16 5.81
N ALA A 37 5.00 4.52 6.64
CA ALA A 37 6.36 4.79 6.21
C ALA A 37 7.06 3.54 5.66
N ASP A 38 6.94 2.41 6.35
CA ASP A 38 7.61 1.16 5.95
C ASP A 38 7.02 0.58 4.67
N ILE A 39 5.70 0.63 4.50
CA ILE A 39 5.02 0.16 3.28
C ILE A 39 5.44 1.03 2.09
N GLN A 40 5.42 2.34 2.23
CA GLN A 40 5.82 3.26 1.16
C GLN A 40 7.29 3.05 0.76
N ALA A 41 8.20 2.97 1.75
CA ALA A 41 9.61 2.73 1.49
C ALA A 41 9.85 1.36 0.82
N GLY A 42 9.18 0.30 1.30
CA GLY A 42 9.27 -1.04 0.72
C GLY A 42 8.74 -1.10 -0.71
N TRP A 43 7.63 -0.43 -0.99
CA TRP A 43 7.04 -0.34 -2.33
C TRP A 43 7.94 0.39 -3.32
N LEU A 44 8.40 1.59 -2.98
CA LEU A 44 9.25 2.41 -3.85
C LEU A 44 10.58 1.71 -4.18
N ALA A 45 11.15 1.00 -3.20
CA ALA A 45 12.39 0.23 -3.37
C ALA A 45 12.18 -1.16 -4.00
N ALA A 46 10.93 -1.59 -4.24
CA ALA A 46 10.57 -2.96 -4.61
C ALA A 46 11.14 -4.00 -3.61
N ASP A 47 11.20 -3.64 -2.33
CA ASP A 47 11.77 -4.44 -1.23
C ASP A 47 10.68 -5.35 -0.62
N ARG A 48 10.58 -6.57 -1.15
CA ARG A 48 9.64 -7.58 -0.64
C ARG A 48 9.85 -7.93 0.82
N PRO A 49 11.08 -8.26 1.30
CA PRO A 49 11.32 -8.53 2.71
C PRO A 49 10.80 -7.44 3.64
N LYS A 50 10.96 -6.18 3.27
CA LYS A 50 10.45 -5.04 4.03
C LYS A 50 8.92 -5.02 4.06
N LEU A 51 8.26 -5.25 2.92
CA LEU A 51 6.80 -5.35 2.86
C LEU A 51 6.25 -6.55 3.65
N GLU A 52 6.92 -7.71 3.62
CA GLU A 52 6.54 -8.87 4.43
C GLU A 52 6.73 -8.62 5.95
N ALA A 53 7.76 -7.87 6.33
CA ALA A 53 7.94 -7.43 7.71
C ALA A 53 6.82 -6.46 8.14
N ALA A 54 6.45 -5.52 7.27
CA ALA A 54 5.32 -4.62 7.50
C ALA A 54 3.98 -5.38 7.60
N LEU A 55 3.76 -6.41 6.76
CA LEU A 55 2.57 -7.26 6.85
C LEU A 55 2.46 -7.95 8.22
N LYS A 56 3.56 -8.54 8.70
CA LYS A 56 3.62 -9.19 10.02
C LYS A 56 3.40 -8.18 11.16
N LEU A 57 3.90 -6.96 11.01
CA LEU A 57 3.67 -5.89 12.00
C LEU A 57 2.19 -5.48 12.00
N ALA A 58 1.59 -5.26 10.83
CA ALA A 58 0.18 -4.90 10.69
C ALA A 58 -0.74 -5.99 11.25
N ASP A 59 -0.46 -7.25 10.94
CA ASP A 59 -1.21 -8.39 11.47
C ASP A 59 -1.21 -8.41 13.01
N ARG A 60 -0.04 -8.28 13.64
CA ARG A 60 0.05 -8.17 15.10
C ARG A 60 -0.65 -6.94 15.65
N ALA A 61 -0.60 -5.81 14.94
CA ALA A 61 -1.25 -4.58 15.37
C ALA A 61 -2.78 -4.73 15.39
N THR A 62 -3.37 -5.41 14.40
CA THR A 62 -4.82 -5.70 14.39
C THR A 62 -5.25 -6.66 15.49
N VAL A 63 -4.39 -7.59 15.92
CA VAL A 63 -4.65 -8.44 17.09
C VAL A 63 -4.64 -7.62 18.38
N LEU A 64 -3.71 -6.70 18.54
CA LEU A 64 -3.61 -5.83 19.73
C LEU A 64 -4.74 -4.79 19.78
N PHE A 65 -5.15 -4.28 18.62
CA PHE A 65 -6.16 -3.23 18.49
C PHE A 65 -7.26 -3.63 17.48
N PRO A 66 -8.08 -4.64 17.81
CA PRO A 66 -9.01 -5.26 16.86
C PRO A 66 -10.15 -4.35 16.38
N LYS A 67 -10.35 -3.22 17.05
CA LYS A 67 -11.38 -2.21 16.68
C LYS A 67 -10.79 -0.98 15.98
N ASP A 68 -9.50 -0.97 15.70
CA ASP A 68 -8.87 0.15 14.99
C ASP A 68 -8.95 -0.05 13.47
N ALA A 69 -9.81 0.71 12.81
CA ALA A 69 -10.06 0.61 11.36
C ALA A 69 -8.80 0.93 10.54
N LEU A 70 -7.97 1.86 11.01
CA LEU A 70 -6.78 2.30 10.27
C LEU A 70 -5.69 1.22 10.25
N LEU A 71 -5.53 0.46 11.34
CA LEU A 71 -4.61 -0.67 11.37
C LEU A 71 -5.07 -1.82 10.46
N HIS A 72 -6.38 -2.10 10.40
CA HIS A 72 -6.93 -3.04 9.40
C HIS A 72 -6.75 -2.53 7.98
N HIS A 73 -6.90 -1.22 7.73
CA HIS A 73 -6.57 -0.62 6.45
C HIS A 73 -5.11 -0.87 6.06
N TYR A 74 -4.15 -0.62 6.96
CA TYR A 74 -2.73 -0.84 6.66
C TYR A 74 -2.35 -2.30 6.48
N LEU A 75 -3.01 -3.23 7.16
CA LEU A 75 -2.88 -4.66 6.88
C LEU A 75 -3.29 -4.97 5.43
N GLY A 76 -4.46 -4.49 5.02
CA GLY A 76 -4.96 -4.65 3.66
C GLY A 76 -4.12 -3.95 2.60
N TYR A 77 -3.65 -2.73 2.89
CA TYR A 77 -2.77 -1.97 2.01
C TYR A 77 -1.42 -2.66 1.81
N THR A 78 -0.85 -3.24 2.87
CA THR A 78 0.41 -4.00 2.76
C THR A 78 0.23 -5.24 1.89
N ALA A 79 -0.86 -5.97 2.08
CA ALA A 79 -1.20 -7.13 1.25
C ALA A 79 -1.38 -6.72 -0.23
N TYR A 80 -2.08 -5.62 -0.49
CA TYR A 80 -2.21 -5.04 -1.83
C TYR A 80 -0.84 -4.77 -2.47
N ARG A 81 0.10 -4.14 -1.75
CA ARG A 81 1.44 -3.87 -2.28
C ARG A 81 2.25 -5.13 -2.56
N LEU A 82 2.08 -6.17 -1.74
CA LEU A 82 2.73 -7.47 -1.98
C LEU A 82 2.18 -8.18 -3.22
N VAL A 83 0.88 -8.05 -3.50
CA VAL A 83 0.24 -8.57 -4.72
C VAL A 83 0.71 -7.84 -5.97
N GLU A 84 0.91 -6.52 -5.88
CA GLU A 84 1.35 -5.66 -7.00
C GLU A 84 2.83 -5.83 -7.37
N LEU A 85 3.68 -6.41 -6.50
CA LEU A 85 5.10 -6.61 -6.82
C LEU A 85 5.29 -7.59 -7.97
N PRO A 86 6.00 -7.19 -9.05
CA PRO A 86 5.99 -7.90 -10.32
C PRO A 86 6.74 -9.25 -10.35
N THR A 87 7.53 -9.55 -9.31
CA THR A 87 8.42 -10.74 -9.33
C THR A 87 8.53 -11.42 -7.97
N GLY A 88 8.79 -12.74 -7.98
CA GLY A 88 9.22 -13.49 -6.80
C GLY A 88 8.11 -13.90 -5.82
N VAL A 89 6.83 -13.88 -6.21
CA VAL A 89 5.73 -14.42 -5.42
C VAL A 89 5.25 -15.72 -6.05
N SER A 90 5.12 -16.78 -5.26
CA SER A 90 4.39 -17.97 -5.69
C SER A 90 2.89 -17.65 -5.80
N GLU A 91 2.18 -18.37 -6.67
CA GLU A 91 0.71 -18.23 -6.77
C GLU A 91 0.01 -18.49 -5.43
N GLU A 92 0.53 -19.42 -4.63
CA GLU A 92 0.04 -19.68 -3.28
C GLU A 92 0.18 -18.46 -2.37
N SER A 93 1.35 -17.84 -2.34
CA SER A 93 1.60 -16.62 -1.55
C SER A 93 0.74 -15.47 -2.05
N LYS A 94 0.62 -15.30 -3.36
CA LYS A 94 -0.25 -14.28 -3.96
C LYS A 94 -1.70 -14.45 -3.52
N LYS A 95 -2.21 -15.68 -3.57
CA LYS A 95 -3.56 -16.00 -3.11
C LYS A 95 -3.74 -15.73 -1.61
N ALA A 96 -2.73 -16.04 -0.79
CA ALA A 96 -2.76 -15.74 0.64
C ALA A 96 -2.83 -14.23 0.90
N TYR A 97 -2.00 -13.42 0.22
CA TYR A 97 -2.05 -11.96 0.33
C TYR A 97 -3.38 -11.38 -0.16
N LEU A 98 -3.92 -11.88 -1.28
CA LEU A 98 -5.25 -11.47 -1.77
C LEU A 98 -6.34 -11.70 -0.73
N ASN A 99 -6.40 -12.90 -0.15
CA ASN A 99 -7.42 -13.23 0.86
C ASN A 99 -7.26 -12.37 2.12
N GLN A 100 -6.04 -12.26 2.65
CA GLN A 100 -5.75 -11.46 3.83
C GLN A 100 -6.08 -9.97 3.60
N GLY A 101 -5.72 -9.43 2.44
CA GLY A 101 -6.02 -8.06 2.07
C GLY A 101 -7.52 -7.77 1.94
N LEU A 102 -8.26 -8.65 1.28
CA LEU A 102 -9.71 -8.54 1.11
C LEU A 102 -10.46 -8.58 2.44
N GLU A 103 -10.05 -9.46 3.36
CA GLU A 103 -10.64 -9.58 4.71
C GLU A 103 -10.31 -8.36 5.57
N ALA A 104 -9.05 -7.94 5.59
CA ALA A 104 -8.62 -6.79 6.38
C ALA A 104 -9.33 -5.49 5.94
N LEU A 105 -9.43 -5.23 4.63
CA LEU A 105 -10.14 -4.05 4.10
C LEU A 105 -11.65 -4.11 4.34
N ALA A 106 -12.26 -5.31 4.29
CA ALA A 106 -13.65 -5.48 4.66
C ALA A 106 -13.88 -5.11 6.13
N THR A 107 -13.01 -5.60 7.03
CA THR A 107 -13.06 -5.26 8.46
C THR A 107 -12.85 -3.77 8.70
N ALA A 108 -11.87 -3.14 8.02
CA ALA A 108 -11.64 -1.70 8.10
C ALA A 108 -12.92 -0.91 7.74
N ASN A 109 -13.57 -1.26 6.62
CA ASN A 109 -14.80 -0.60 6.17
C ASN A 109 -16.01 -0.85 7.07
N GLN A 110 -16.07 -2.00 7.76
CA GLN A 110 -17.11 -2.27 8.76
C GLN A 110 -16.91 -1.44 10.03
N LEU A 111 -15.67 -1.24 10.46
CA LEU A 111 -15.34 -0.46 11.65
C LEU A 111 -15.48 1.04 11.41
N SER A 112 -14.94 1.54 10.30
CA SER A 112 -15.03 2.94 9.88
C SER A 112 -14.88 3.05 8.37
N PRO A 113 -15.97 3.36 7.62
CA PRO A 113 -15.93 3.47 6.16
C PRO A 113 -14.91 4.49 5.68
N MET A 114 -13.94 4.07 4.83
CA MET A 114 -12.88 4.90 4.30
C MET A 114 -12.70 4.67 2.80
N ALA A 115 -12.65 5.76 2.03
CA ALA A 115 -12.55 5.71 0.56
C ALA A 115 -11.34 4.89 0.08
N ASP A 116 -10.19 5.04 0.77
CA ASP A 116 -8.96 4.30 0.47
C ASP A 116 -9.14 2.79 0.66
N SER A 117 -9.83 2.35 1.72
CA SER A 117 -10.08 0.92 1.95
C SER A 117 -11.02 0.34 0.91
N TYR A 118 -12.04 1.07 0.50
CA TYR A 118 -12.97 0.63 -0.55
C TYR A 118 -12.26 0.48 -1.90
N ILE A 119 -11.47 1.48 -2.31
CA ILE A 119 -10.82 1.43 -3.62
C ILE A 119 -9.72 0.35 -3.69
N LEU A 120 -8.98 0.14 -2.61
CA LEU A 120 -7.99 -0.96 -2.53
C LEU A 120 -8.68 -2.32 -2.58
N ARG A 121 -9.81 -2.48 -1.87
CA ARG A 121 -10.57 -3.72 -1.89
C ARG A 121 -11.13 -4.01 -3.28
N TRP A 122 -11.66 -2.99 -3.96
CA TRP A 122 -12.08 -3.07 -5.36
C TRP A 122 -10.94 -3.59 -6.27
N SER A 123 -9.73 -3.03 -6.12
CA SER A 123 -8.57 -3.44 -6.91
C SER A 123 -8.16 -4.89 -6.62
N LEU A 124 -8.12 -5.30 -5.34
CA LEU A 124 -7.83 -6.70 -4.98
C LEU A 124 -8.88 -7.67 -5.51
N MET A 125 -10.16 -7.31 -5.50
CA MET A 125 -11.21 -8.13 -6.10
C MET A 125 -10.98 -8.33 -7.61
N GLY A 126 -10.56 -7.29 -8.34
CA GLY A 126 -10.19 -7.41 -9.74
C GLY A 126 -9.06 -8.41 -10.00
N GLN A 127 -8.12 -8.52 -9.07
CA GLN A 127 -7.00 -9.48 -9.14
C GLN A 127 -7.43 -10.95 -8.91
N THR A 128 -8.65 -11.20 -8.45
CA THR A 128 -9.19 -12.56 -8.32
C THR A 128 -9.83 -13.08 -9.61
N ILE A 129 -9.96 -12.23 -10.62
CA ILE A 129 -10.56 -12.61 -11.92
C ILE A 129 -9.53 -13.41 -12.72
N THR A 130 -9.83 -14.68 -12.95
CA THR A 130 -9.01 -15.60 -13.76
C THR A 130 -9.73 -16.10 -15.01
N ASP A 131 -11.06 -16.00 -15.01
CA ASP A 131 -11.95 -16.47 -16.07
C ASP A 131 -13.32 -15.78 -16.03
N ALA A 132 -14.19 -16.08 -16.95
CA ALA A 132 -15.53 -15.48 -17.02
C ALA A 132 -16.41 -15.82 -15.80
N GLY A 133 -16.24 -16.99 -15.20
CA GLY A 133 -17.01 -17.41 -14.02
C GLY A 133 -16.63 -16.60 -12.79
N SER A 134 -15.33 -16.45 -12.53
CA SER A 134 -14.81 -15.60 -11.44
C SER A 134 -15.16 -14.13 -11.67
N ALA A 135 -15.13 -13.64 -12.92
CA ALA A 135 -15.58 -12.29 -13.24
C ALA A 135 -17.05 -12.05 -12.86
N MET A 136 -17.94 -12.97 -13.26
CA MET A 136 -19.37 -12.87 -12.91
C MET A 136 -19.62 -12.85 -11.40
N ALA A 137 -18.84 -13.59 -10.62
CA ALA A 137 -18.97 -13.63 -9.16
C ALA A 137 -18.59 -12.30 -8.48
N VAL A 138 -17.66 -11.54 -9.05
CA VAL A 138 -17.12 -10.35 -8.39
C VAL A 138 -17.58 -9.02 -8.98
N VAL A 139 -18.16 -8.98 -10.20
CA VAL A 139 -18.55 -7.72 -10.86
C VAL A 139 -19.49 -6.88 -10.01
N THR A 140 -20.58 -7.45 -9.48
CA THR A 140 -21.54 -6.69 -8.67
C THR A 140 -20.93 -6.19 -7.36
N PRO A 141 -20.23 -7.01 -6.55
CA PRO A 141 -19.49 -6.52 -5.40
C PRO A 141 -18.46 -5.44 -5.75
N MET A 142 -17.70 -5.59 -6.83
CA MET A 142 -16.75 -4.57 -7.28
C MET A 142 -17.42 -3.24 -7.60
N GLN A 143 -18.56 -3.26 -8.28
CA GLN A 143 -19.32 -2.04 -8.57
C GLN A 143 -19.77 -1.33 -7.27
N GLN A 144 -20.15 -2.09 -6.25
CA GLN A 144 -20.52 -1.55 -4.95
C GLN A 144 -19.31 -0.91 -4.24
N GLU A 145 -18.17 -1.58 -4.23
CA GLU A 145 -16.92 -1.02 -3.64
C GLU A 145 -16.50 0.28 -4.34
N LEU A 146 -16.50 0.30 -5.68
CA LEU A 146 -16.16 1.51 -6.45
C LEU A 146 -17.14 2.65 -6.20
N ALA A 147 -18.44 2.35 -6.11
CA ALA A 147 -19.46 3.35 -5.80
C ALA A 147 -19.26 3.96 -4.40
N GLN A 148 -18.92 3.14 -3.39
CA GLN A 148 -18.60 3.64 -2.05
C GLN A 148 -17.32 4.45 -2.04
N ALA A 149 -16.25 3.96 -2.70
CA ALA A 149 -14.98 4.68 -2.81
C ALA A 149 -15.18 6.06 -3.42
N THR A 150 -15.89 6.16 -4.56
CA THR A 150 -16.16 7.43 -5.25
C THR A 150 -17.09 8.35 -4.47
N ARG A 151 -18.09 7.80 -3.78
CA ARG A 151 -18.99 8.59 -2.95
C ARG A 151 -18.28 9.25 -1.77
N LEU A 152 -17.40 8.50 -1.08
CA LEU A 152 -16.67 8.97 0.09
C LEU A 152 -15.44 9.80 -0.27
N GLY A 153 -14.81 9.49 -1.40
CA GLY A 153 -13.51 10.03 -1.79
C GLY A 153 -13.55 10.84 -3.09
N LYS A 154 -14.56 11.71 -3.29
CA LYS A 154 -14.62 12.56 -4.49
C LYS A 154 -13.37 13.41 -4.68
N GLU A 155 -12.80 13.91 -3.59
CA GLU A 155 -11.58 14.73 -3.55
C GLU A 155 -10.34 13.95 -3.09
N ASN A 156 -10.45 12.63 -2.92
CA ASN A 156 -9.31 11.78 -2.56
C ASN A 156 -8.60 11.30 -3.83
N PRO A 157 -7.34 11.77 -4.10
CA PRO A 157 -6.63 11.44 -5.33
C PRO A 157 -6.36 9.93 -5.49
N ARG A 158 -6.21 9.17 -4.39
CA ARG A 158 -5.93 7.73 -4.42
C ARG A 158 -7.08 6.93 -5.01
N VAL A 159 -8.32 7.40 -4.82
CA VAL A 159 -9.50 6.78 -5.47
C VAL A 159 -9.39 6.88 -6.99
N TRP A 160 -9.03 8.04 -7.50
CA TRP A 160 -8.91 8.28 -8.94
C TRP A 160 -7.67 7.61 -9.54
N LEU A 161 -6.56 7.57 -8.79
CA LEU A 161 -5.36 6.83 -9.18
C LEU A 161 -5.68 5.34 -9.38
N VAL A 162 -6.19 4.67 -8.35
CA VAL A 162 -6.44 3.21 -8.40
C VAL A 162 -7.52 2.87 -9.42
N ASN A 163 -8.57 3.69 -9.51
CA ASN A 163 -9.60 3.53 -10.55
C ASN A 163 -9.01 3.70 -11.96
N GLY A 164 -8.15 4.71 -12.16
CA GLY A 164 -7.46 4.93 -13.44
C GLY A 164 -6.58 3.76 -13.84
N VAL A 165 -5.84 3.19 -12.89
CA VAL A 165 -5.03 1.98 -13.12
C VAL A 165 -5.91 0.79 -13.53
N GLY A 166 -6.98 0.53 -12.81
CA GLY A 166 -7.91 -0.56 -13.16
C GLY A 166 -8.59 -0.32 -14.51
N THR A 167 -8.95 0.92 -14.82
CA THR A 167 -9.55 1.31 -16.10
C THR A 167 -8.57 1.09 -17.28
N PHE A 168 -7.27 1.30 -17.06
CA PHE A 168 -6.25 1.00 -18.10
C PHE A 168 -6.27 -0.47 -18.53
N PHE A 169 -6.48 -1.39 -17.60
CA PHE A 169 -6.55 -2.83 -17.88
C PHE A 169 -7.94 -3.31 -18.30
N THR A 170 -8.97 -2.48 -18.14
CA THR A 170 -10.32 -2.82 -18.58
C THR A 170 -10.40 -2.69 -20.10
N PRO A 171 -10.98 -3.69 -20.84
CA PRO A 171 -11.18 -3.61 -22.28
C PRO A 171 -12.01 -2.38 -22.69
N PRO A 172 -11.69 -1.73 -23.86
CA PRO A 172 -12.45 -0.56 -24.35
C PRO A 172 -13.93 -0.80 -24.52
N MET A 173 -14.33 -2.01 -24.93
CA MET A 173 -15.74 -2.40 -25.09
C MET A 173 -16.55 -2.34 -23.77
N TRP A 174 -15.87 -2.30 -22.63
CA TRP A 174 -16.44 -2.13 -21.30
C TRP A 174 -16.12 -0.78 -20.68
N GLY A 175 -15.76 0.20 -21.51
CA GLY A 175 -15.50 1.56 -21.08
C GLY A 175 -14.09 1.82 -20.50
N GLY A 176 -13.17 0.89 -20.71
CA GLY A 176 -11.78 1.02 -20.26
C GLY A 176 -10.82 1.46 -21.37
N GLY A 177 -9.55 1.18 -21.15
CA GLY A 177 -8.45 1.49 -22.06
C GLY A 177 -7.69 2.76 -21.71
N PRO A 178 -6.62 3.08 -22.49
CA PRO A 178 -5.70 4.14 -22.13
C PRO A 178 -6.33 5.54 -22.10
N ASP A 179 -7.24 5.87 -23.02
CA ASP A 179 -7.88 7.20 -23.05
C ASP A 179 -8.76 7.44 -21.82
N ALA A 180 -9.56 6.44 -21.44
CA ALA A 180 -10.38 6.52 -20.23
C ALA A 180 -9.51 6.59 -18.98
N ALA A 181 -8.42 5.82 -18.91
CA ALA A 181 -7.45 5.84 -17.82
C ALA A 181 -6.77 7.21 -17.71
N LEU A 182 -6.39 7.83 -18.84
CA LEU A 182 -5.76 9.15 -18.86
C LEU A 182 -6.65 10.20 -18.16
N THR A 183 -7.94 10.18 -18.45
CA THR A 183 -8.91 11.10 -17.81
C THR A 183 -8.90 10.96 -16.29
N LEU A 184 -8.93 9.71 -15.75
CA LEU A 184 -8.97 9.46 -14.32
C LEU A 184 -7.64 9.79 -13.63
N LEU A 185 -6.51 9.46 -14.27
CA LEU A 185 -5.18 9.74 -13.75
C LEU A 185 -4.87 11.24 -13.75
N THR A 186 -5.32 11.99 -14.76
CA THR A 186 -5.21 13.46 -14.78
C THR A 186 -6.02 14.07 -13.63
N LYS A 187 -7.21 13.52 -13.34
CA LYS A 187 -7.97 13.95 -12.17
C LYS A 187 -7.24 13.64 -10.86
N ALA A 188 -6.61 12.48 -10.74
CA ALA A 188 -5.79 12.15 -9.57
C ALA A 188 -4.61 13.13 -9.41
N GLU A 189 -3.90 13.44 -10.51
CA GLU A 189 -2.80 14.41 -10.53
C GLU A 189 -3.25 15.78 -9.99
N GLU A 190 -4.38 16.28 -10.46
CA GLU A 190 -4.91 17.59 -10.02
C GLU A 190 -5.24 17.58 -8.53
N LEU A 191 -5.91 16.54 -8.05
CA LEU A 191 -6.28 16.41 -6.65
C LEU A 191 -5.06 16.26 -5.73
N PHE A 192 -3.98 15.64 -6.19
CA PHE A 192 -2.73 15.55 -5.41
C PHE A 192 -2.05 16.91 -5.16
N LYS A 193 -2.42 17.97 -5.89
CA LYS A 193 -1.88 19.32 -5.63
C LYS A 193 -2.35 19.89 -4.29
N SER A 194 -3.54 19.49 -3.85
CA SER A 194 -4.18 19.93 -2.60
C SER A 194 -4.35 18.81 -1.57
N ASP A 195 -3.73 17.64 -1.77
CA ASP A 195 -3.84 16.51 -0.86
C ASP A 195 -2.95 16.72 0.38
N HIS A 196 -3.58 16.91 1.52
CA HIS A 196 -2.93 17.08 2.82
C HIS A 196 -3.58 16.15 3.85
N PRO A 197 -3.28 14.84 3.81
CA PRO A 197 -3.88 13.87 4.72
C PRO A 197 -3.47 14.14 6.16
N GLY A 198 -4.38 13.84 7.09
CA GLY A 198 -4.14 13.93 8.51
C GLY A 198 -3.05 12.94 8.99
N LYS A 199 -2.64 13.12 10.24
CA LYS A 199 -1.62 12.27 10.88
C LYS A 199 -2.04 10.81 10.86
N GLY A 200 -1.13 9.92 10.42
CA GLY A 200 -1.38 8.49 10.28
C GLY A 200 -2.25 8.08 9.10
N MET A 201 -2.90 9.01 8.41
CA MET A 201 -3.73 8.73 7.24
C MET A 201 -2.89 8.39 6.01
N PRO A 202 -3.44 7.66 5.01
CA PRO A 202 -2.76 7.36 3.76
C PRO A 202 -2.29 8.63 3.04
N ASP A 203 -1.01 8.66 2.64
CA ASP A 203 -0.37 9.80 1.93
C ASP A 203 0.39 9.37 0.66
N TRP A 204 0.21 8.13 0.24
CA TRP A 204 0.83 7.53 -0.93
C TRP A 204 0.18 7.95 -2.25
N GLY A 205 0.84 7.67 -3.36
CA GLY A 205 0.21 7.68 -4.69
C GLY A 205 0.63 8.82 -5.60
N ARG A 206 1.19 9.93 -5.08
CA ARG A 206 1.52 11.10 -5.91
C ARG A 206 2.57 10.76 -6.99
N ALA A 207 3.69 10.18 -6.63
CA ALA A 207 4.71 9.76 -7.59
C ALA A 207 4.21 8.62 -8.50
N GLU A 208 3.38 7.73 -7.95
CA GLU A 208 2.77 6.63 -8.69
C GLU A 208 1.80 7.12 -9.76
N THR A 209 1.07 8.21 -9.50
CA THR A 209 0.19 8.84 -10.50
C THR A 209 1.00 9.26 -11.73
N TYR A 210 2.16 9.89 -11.53
CA TYR A 210 3.04 10.26 -12.64
C TYR A 210 3.64 9.02 -13.34
N ALA A 211 3.99 7.97 -12.60
CA ALA A 211 4.43 6.72 -13.21
C ALA A 211 3.35 6.13 -14.13
N TRP A 212 2.10 6.08 -13.66
CA TRP A 212 0.99 5.57 -14.46
C TRP A 212 0.57 6.50 -15.60
N LEU A 213 0.61 7.82 -15.43
CA LEU A 213 0.46 8.78 -16.55
C LEU A 213 1.51 8.52 -17.63
N GLY A 214 2.76 8.27 -17.23
CA GLY A 214 3.81 7.90 -18.18
C GLY A 214 3.50 6.61 -18.94
N VAL A 215 3.02 5.57 -18.26
CA VAL A 215 2.60 4.30 -18.87
C VAL A 215 1.46 4.51 -19.87
N VAL A 216 0.46 5.30 -19.49
CA VAL A 216 -0.70 5.59 -20.34
C VAL A 216 -0.28 6.40 -21.58
N HIS A 217 0.50 7.47 -21.40
CA HIS A 217 1.03 8.27 -22.50
C HIS A 217 1.88 7.43 -23.45
N GLN A 218 2.73 6.53 -22.94
CA GLN A 218 3.51 5.61 -23.75
C GLN A 218 2.61 4.70 -24.59
N LYS A 219 1.51 4.19 -24.01
CA LYS A 219 0.54 3.35 -24.71
C LYS A 219 -0.19 4.10 -25.82
N LEU A 220 -0.41 5.40 -25.65
CA LEU A 220 -1.05 6.30 -26.63
C LEU A 220 -0.05 6.82 -27.69
N GLY A 221 1.24 6.52 -27.57
CA GLY A 221 2.28 7.04 -28.49
C GLY A 221 2.76 8.46 -28.16
N HIS A 222 2.36 9.02 -27.04
CA HIS A 222 2.75 10.36 -26.57
C HIS A 222 4.10 10.29 -25.82
N VAL A 223 5.18 10.13 -26.58
CA VAL A 223 6.51 9.79 -26.05
C VAL A 223 7.06 10.87 -25.11
N GLU A 224 6.93 12.14 -25.47
CA GLU A 224 7.48 13.25 -24.69
C GLU A 224 6.69 13.47 -23.38
N GLU A 225 5.38 13.30 -23.41
CA GLU A 225 4.52 13.33 -22.23
C GLU A 225 4.88 12.19 -21.28
N SER A 226 5.09 10.98 -21.83
CA SER A 226 5.53 9.82 -21.06
C SER A 226 6.87 10.08 -20.36
N ARG A 227 7.85 10.63 -21.08
CA ARG A 227 9.16 10.97 -20.53
C ARG A 227 9.04 11.99 -19.40
N ARG A 228 8.29 13.07 -19.61
CA ARG A 228 8.06 14.11 -18.58
C ARG A 228 7.40 13.53 -17.33
N ALA A 229 6.41 12.68 -17.51
CA ALA A 229 5.72 12.04 -16.39
C ALA A 229 6.67 11.14 -15.58
N TYR A 230 7.49 10.31 -16.23
CA TYR A 230 8.49 9.49 -15.51
C TYR A 230 9.55 10.33 -14.79
N GLN A 231 9.99 11.43 -15.40
CA GLN A 231 10.94 12.35 -14.75
C GLN A 231 10.31 13.02 -13.51
N GLU A 232 9.04 13.40 -13.59
CA GLU A 232 8.33 13.98 -12.45
C GLU A 232 8.13 12.95 -11.32
N ALA A 233 7.82 11.70 -11.64
CA ALA A 233 7.78 10.63 -10.66
C ALA A 233 9.11 10.48 -9.91
N LEU A 234 10.24 10.52 -10.64
CA LEU A 234 11.59 10.45 -10.04
C LEU A 234 12.01 11.74 -9.32
N ARG A 235 11.48 12.90 -9.72
CA ARG A 235 11.70 14.15 -8.99
C ARG A 235 11.03 14.11 -7.61
N LEU A 236 9.85 13.52 -7.52
CA LEU A 236 9.11 13.32 -6.27
C LEU A 236 9.75 12.22 -5.42
N GLU A 237 10.10 11.10 -6.04
CA GLU A 237 10.65 9.91 -5.37
C GLU A 237 11.87 9.38 -6.14
N PRO A 238 13.07 9.90 -5.86
CA PRO A 238 14.30 9.50 -6.56
C PRO A 238 14.66 8.02 -6.42
N GLY A 239 14.11 7.36 -5.39
CA GLY A 239 14.26 5.94 -5.10
C GLY A 239 13.22 5.03 -5.77
N PHE A 240 12.31 5.54 -6.62
CA PHE A 240 11.26 4.73 -7.21
C PHE A 240 11.82 3.76 -8.26
N VAL A 241 12.16 2.56 -7.81
CA VAL A 241 12.88 1.52 -8.57
C VAL A 241 12.15 1.15 -9.85
N TRP A 242 10.82 1.01 -9.82
CA TRP A 242 10.04 0.66 -11.01
C TRP A 242 10.21 1.69 -12.14
N VAL A 243 10.16 2.97 -11.84
CA VAL A 243 10.36 4.04 -12.83
C VAL A 243 11.83 4.12 -13.23
N LYS A 244 12.73 4.16 -12.24
CA LYS A 244 14.17 4.38 -12.43
C LYS A 244 14.85 3.29 -13.24
N ASN A 245 14.53 2.03 -12.95
CA ASN A 245 15.22 0.87 -13.52
C ASN A 245 14.40 0.16 -14.61
N GLY A 246 13.09 0.43 -14.70
CA GLY A 246 12.16 -0.21 -15.64
C GLY A 246 11.59 0.73 -16.68
N LEU A 247 10.68 1.62 -16.24
CA LEU A 247 9.84 2.38 -17.17
C LEU A 247 10.63 3.38 -18.01
N LEU A 248 11.41 4.27 -17.39
CA LEU A 248 12.16 5.29 -18.13
C LEU A 248 13.24 4.69 -19.04
N PRO A 249 14.10 3.76 -18.59
CA PRO A 249 15.04 3.08 -19.49
C PRO A 249 14.36 2.30 -20.61
N GLY A 250 13.20 1.70 -20.34
CA GLY A 250 12.39 0.98 -21.33
C GLY A 250 11.84 1.91 -22.41
N LEU A 251 11.42 3.13 -22.06
CA LEU A 251 11.00 4.16 -22.99
C LEU A 251 12.19 4.60 -23.87
N GLU A 252 13.33 4.95 -23.28
CA GLU A 252 14.51 5.43 -23.98
C GLU A 252 15.06 4.43 -25.01
N LYS A 253 15.07 3.13 -24.67
CA LYS A 253 15.48 2.06 -25.60
C LYS A 253 14.59 1.97 -26.85
N ARG A 254 13.30 2.29 -26.75
CA ARG A 254 12.34 2.23 -27.86
C ARG A 254 12.47 3.40 -28.81
N ILE A 255 13.02 4.52 -28.35
CA ILE A 255 13.14 5.77 -29.12
C ILE A 255 14.48 5.84 -29.85
N GLN A 256 15.49 5.09 -29.42
CA GLN A 256 16.77 5.04 -30.14
C GLN A 256 16.55 4.42 -31.51
N PRO A 257 16.94 5.11 -32.61
CA PRO A 257 16.94 4.47 -33.91
C PRO A 257 17.84 3.24 -33.88
N PHE A 258 17.40 2.16 -34.50
CA PHE A 258 18.24 1.00 -34.72
C PHE A 258 19.56 1.44 -35.34
N PRO A 259 20.73 0.96 -34.87
CA PRO A 259 22.02 1.29 -35.46
C PRO A 259 22.12 0.83 -36.93
#